data_a1602b9b2eda40d6f0b2ddb0cc8fb95f
#
_entry.id   a1602b9b2eda40d6f0b2ddb0cc8fb95f
#
_cell.length_a   1.000
_cell.length_b   1.000
_cell.length_c   1.000
_cell.angle_alpha   90.00
_cell.angle_beta   90.00
_cell.angle_gamma   90.00
#
_symmetry.space_group_name_H-M   'P 1'
#
loop_
_entity.id
_entity.type
_entity.pdbx_description
1 polymer ?
#
loop_
_entity_poly.entity_id
_entity_poly.type
_entity_poly.pdbx_seq_one_letter_code
_entity_poly.pdbx_strand_id
1 'polypeptide(L)'
;MPIKALVEDVMIPLRNCAVVGANDPLRTAAVQLREVYCEVETGACTEAGHRTALVLDDNQKLVGILDFKGILRVLIPEIAGGLSSRLASLEVSAVFAEAAASDLDETKLGFAARVIRNADTVVKDVMLKVRGSIDPEADLVEALKIIYRNKIVVLPVFEEGKLVGVVRDSDLFLAVAAILME
;
A
#
# COMPACT_ATOMS: atom_id res chain seq x y z
N MET A 1 9.40 -12.74 -32.78
CA MET A 1 8.23 -11.85 -32.89
C MET A 1 8.40 -10.77 -31.84
N PRO A 2 8.19 -9.48 -32.12
CA PRO A 2 8.19 -8.50 -31.04
C PRO A 2 7.01 -8.82 -30.13
N ILE A 3 7.29 -9.21 -28.92
CA ILE A 3 6.28 -9.39 -27.87
C ILE A 3 5.77 -7.96 -27.58
N LYS A 4 4.62 -7.60 -28.15
CA LYS A 4 3.86 -6.48 -27.64
C LYS A 4 3.29 -6.93 -26.31
N ALA A 5 4.06 -6.82 -25.26
CA ALA A 5 3.56 -7.05 -23.92
C ALA A 5 2.81 -5.77 -23.51
N LEU A 6 1.51 -5.86 -23.42
CA LEU A 6 0.62 -4.80 -22.97
C LEU A 6 0.44 -4.91 -21.44
N VAL A 7 0.00 -3.84 -20.84
CA VAL A 7 -0.32 -3.81 -19.40
C VAL A 7 -1.37 -4.87 -19.05
N GLU A 8 -2.37 -5.08 -19.88
CA GLU A 8 -3.41 -6.10 -19.70
C GLU A 8 -2.88 -7.52 -19.58
N ASP A 9 -1.75 -7.83 -20.24
CA ASP A 9 -1.14 -9.18 -20.20
C ASP A 9 -0.52 -9.52 -18.84
N VAL A 10 -0.16 -8.49 -18.06
CA VAL A 10 0.59 -8.65 -16.79
C VAL A 10 -0.10 -8.05 -15.58
N MET A 11 -1.15 -7.25 -15.78
CA MET A 11 -1.87 -6.59 -14.68
C MET A 11 -2.59 -7.61 -13.80
N ILE A 12 -2.77 -7.23 -12.54
CA ILE A 12 -3.60 -7.96 -11.61
C ILE A 12 -5.02 -7.39 -11.67
N PRO A 13 -6.03 -8.19 -12.03
CA PRO A 13 -7.41 -7.74 -12.06
C PRO A 13 -7.90 -7.25 -10.69
N LEU A 14 -8.77 -6.26 -10.67
CA LEU A 14 -9.30 -5.65 -9.44
C LEU A 14 -9.89 -6.69 -8.46
N ARG A 15 -10.55 -7.74 -8.98
CA ARG A 15 -11.11 -8.83 -8.16
C ARG A 15 -10.07 -9.59 -7.32
N ASN A 16 -8.80 -9.52 -7.71
CA ASN A 16 -7.68 -10.17 -7.01
C ASN A 16 -6.89 -9.18 -6.14
N CYS A 17 -7.32 -7.92 -6.05
CA CYS A 17 -6.68 -6.90 -5.23
C CYS A 17 -7.36 -6.80 -3.86
N ALA A 18 -6.59 -6.45 -2.83
CA ALA A 18 -7.17 -5.99 -1.58
C ALA A 18 -7.80 -4.60 -1.79
N VAL A 19 -9.07 -4.45 -1.41
CA VAL A 19 -9.82 -3.21 -1.53
C VAL A 19 -10.43 -2.86 -0.19
N VAL A 20 -10.29 -1.60 0.24
CA VAL A 20 -10.81 -1.09 1.52
C VAL A 20 -11.46 0.26 1.32
N GLY A 21 -12.41 0.60 2.19
CA GLY A 21 -13.05 1.91 2.21
C GLY A 21 -12.15 2.97 2.86
N ALA A 22 -12.21 4.20 2.37
CA ALA A 22 -11.48 5.33 2.94
C ALA A 22 -11.84 5.59 4.41
N ASN A 23 -13.07 5.30 4.81
CA ASN A 23 -13.58 5.49 6.15
C ASN A 23 -13.45 4.23 7.05
N ASP A 24 -12.92 3.13 6.51
CA ASP A 24 -12.69 1.91 7.28
C ASP A 24 -11.57 2.10 8.32
N PRO A 25 -11.60 1.35 9.42
CA PRO A 25 -10.47 1.28 10.35
C PRO A 25 -9.32 0.48 9.72
N LEU A 26 -8.10 0.81 10.11
CA LEU A 26 -6.88 0.19 9.59
C LEU A 26 -6.84 -1.33 9.79
N ARG A 27 -7.51 -1.85 10.84
CA ARG A 27 -7.68 -3.29 11.05
C ARG A 27 -8.32 -4.00 9.87
N THR A 28 -9.32 -3.38 9.23
CA THR A 28 -9.98 -3.92 8.04
C THR A 28 -8.97 -4.08 6.90
N ALA A 29 -8.15 -3.05 6.65
CA ALA A 29 -7.11 -3.10 5.63
C ALA A 29 -6.06 -4.19 5.92
N ALA A 30 -5.66 -4.34 7.18
CA ALA A 30 -4.69 -5.36 7.57
C ALA A 30 -5.23 -6.79 7.36
N VAL A 31 -6.51 -7.01 7.68
CA VAL A 31 -7.18 -8.32 7.47
C VAL A 31 -7.31 -8.61 5.97
N GLN A 32 -7.81 -7.67 5.18
CA GLN A 32 -7.97 -7.81 3.73
C GLN A 32 -6.64 -8.10 3.03
N LEU A 33 -5.57 -7.38 3.40
CA LEU A 33 -4.24 -7.63 2.86
C LEU A 33 -3.72 -9.02 3.24
N ARG A 34 -3.98 -9.48 4.47
CA ARG A 34 -3.60 -10.83 4.89
C ARG A 34 -4.32 -11.90 4.08
N GLU A 35 -5.62 -11.74 3.82
CA GLU A 35 -6.41 -12.71 3.05
C GLU A 35 -5.94 -12.82 1.61
N VAL A 36 -5.58 -11.70 0.98
CA VAL A 36 -5.06 -11.68 -0.41
C VAL A 36 -3.60 -12.13 -0.48
N TYR A 37 -2.82 -11.92 0.58
CA TYR A 37 -1.40 -12.26 0.62
C TYR A 37 -1.16 -13.74 0.96
N CYS A 38 -2.00 -14.33 1.80
CA CYS A 38 -1.87 -15.71 2.25
C CYS A 38 -3.11 -16.51 1.84
N GLU A 39 -2.92 -17.70 1.32
CA GLU A 39 -4.03 -18.65 1.18
C GLU A 39 -4.53 -19.05 2.57
N VAL A 40 -5.81 -18.78 2.83
CA VAL A 40 -6.42 -18.99 4.15
C VAL A 40 -6.44 -20.48 4.53
N GLU A 41 -6.61 -21.37 3.54
CA GLU A 41 -6.74 -22.83 3.76
C GLU A 41 -5.41 -23.50 4.09
N THR A 42 -4.31 -23.07 3.49
CA THR A 42 -3.00 -23.71 3.65
C THR A 42 -2.06 -22.93 4.56
N GLY A 43 -2.38 -21.67 4.86
CA GLY A 43 -1.49 -20.75 5.55
C GLY A 43 -0.23 -20.38 4.75
N ALA A 44 -0.12 -20.84 3.50
CA ALA A 44 0.98 -20.51 2.62
C ALA A 44 0.83 -19.10 2.08
N CYS A 45 1.82 -18.25 2.33
CA CYS A 45 1.89 -16.91 1.77
C CYS A 45 2.69 -16.94 0.47
N THR A 46 2.14 -16.39 -0.61
CA THR A 46 2.86 -16.32 -1.88
C THR A 46 3.86 -15.18 -1.87
N GLU A 47 5.09 -15.40 -2.36
CA GLU A 47 6.09 -14.34 -2.50
C GLU A 47 5.64 -13.21 -3.43
N ALA A 48 4.75 -13.52 -4.37
CA ALA A 48 4.12 -12.58 -5.29
C ALA A 48 2.90 -11.86 -4.69
N GLY A 49 2.62 -12.04 -3.39
CA GLY A 49 1.44 -11.49 -2.73
C GLY A 49 1.33 -9.97 -2.82
N HIS A 50 0.10 -9.50 -2.78
CA HIS A 50 -0.19 -8.08 -2.77
C HIS A 50 0.24 -7.45 -1.46
N ARG A 51 1.15 -6.47 -1.54
CA ARG A 51 1.59 -5.69 -0.37
C ARG A 51 0.87 -4.35 -0.23
N THR A 52 -0.20 -4.18 -1.01
CA THR A 52 -0.88 -2.89 -1.17
C THR A 52 -2.37 -3.11 -1.25
N ALA A 53 -3.15 -2.31 -0.53
CA ALA A 53 -4.59 -2.22 -0.66
C ALA A 53 -4.97 -0.95 -1.43
N LEU A 54 -5.99 -1.06 -2.27
CA LEU A 54 -6.61 0.05 -2.97
C LEU A 54 -7.67 0.67 -2.06
N VAL A 55 -7.64 1.98 -1.90
CA VAL A 55 -8.58 2.70 -1.05
C VAL A 55 -9.63 3.37 -1.92
N LEU A 56 -10.89 2.98 -1.74
CA LEU A 56 -12.03 3.55 -2.44
C LEU A 56 -12.86 4.45 -1.53
N ASP A 57 -13.45 5.47 -2.10
CA ASP A 57 -14.46 6.29 -1.42
C ASP A 57 -15.86 5.65 -1.50
N ASP A 58 -16.85 6.31 -0.91
CA ASP A 58 -18.23 5.84 -0.88
C ASP A 58 -18.87 5.77 -2.30
N ASN A 59 -18.28 6.44 -3.29
CA ASN A 59 -18.68 6.39 -4.70
C ASN A 59 -17.88 5.34 -5.51
N GLN A 60 -17.15 4.44 -4.85
CA GLN A 60 -16.29 3.41 -5.46
C GLN A 60 -15.16 4.00 -6.32
N LYS A 61 -14.76 5.23 -6.07
CA LYS A 61 -13.66 5.88 -6.75
C LYS A 61 -12.34 5.65 -5.98
N LEU A 62 -11.27 5.34 -6.69
CA LEU A 62 -9.94 5.20 -6.11
C LEU A 62 -9.44 6.55 -5.59
N VAL A 63 -9.22 6.65 -4.28
CA VAL A 63 -8.77 7.87 -3.60
C VAL A 63 -7.39 7.73 -2.97
N GLY A 64 -6.90 6.52 -2.80
CA GLY A 64 -5.59 6.28 -2.20
C GLY A 64 -5.08 4.85 -2.35
N ILE A 65 -3.88 4.65 -1.86
CA ILE A 65 -3.20 3.36 -1.80
C ILE A 65 -2.64 3.21 -0.38
N LEU A 66 -2.75 2.02 0.20
CA LEU A 66 -2.21 1.70 1.50
C LEU A 66 -1.27 0.52 1.40
N ASP A 67 -0.01 0.69 1.77
CA ASP A 67 1.00 -0.36 1.76
C ASP A 67 1.32 -0.90 3.15
N PHE A 68 2.02 -2.03 3.23
CA PHE A 68 2.46 -2.62 4.49
C PHE A 68 3.27 -1.65 5.36
N LYS A 69 4.12 -0.81 4.74
CA LYS A 69 4.91 0.17 5.48
C LYS A 69 4.03 1.20 6.16
N GLY A 70 2.99 1.68 5.45
CA GLY A 70 2.00 2.61 5.99
C GLY A 70 1.27 2.01 7.18
N ILE A 71 0.77 0.78 7.03
CA ILE A 71 0.09 0.04 8.10
C ILE A 71 1.00 -0.14 9.31
N LEU A 72 2.19 -0.71 9.11
CA LEU A 72 3.14 -0.97 10.21
C LEU A 72 3.57 0.31 10.93
N ARG A 73 3.77 1.41 10.20
CA ARG A 73 4.14 2.70 10.78
C ARG A 73 3.09 3.24 11.74
N VAL A 74 1.82 2.98 11.47
CA VAL A 74 0.71 3.39 12.34
C VAL A 74 0.52 2.44 13.50
N LEU A 75 0.55 1.13 13.22
CA LEU A 75 0.37 0.11 14.27
C LEU A 75 1.53 0.08 15.27
N ILE A 76 2.74 0.38 14.80
CA ILE A 76 3.99 0.32 15.58
C ILE A 76 4.79 1.61 15.30
N PRO A 77 4.40 2.75 15.90
CA PRO A 77 5.02 4.04 15.62
C PRO A 77 6.54 4.08 15.87
N GLU A 78 7.04 3.20 16.74
CA GLU A 78 8.46 3.10 17.10
C GLU A 78 9.36 2.78 15.90
N ILE A 79 8.85 2.06 14.88
CA ILE A 79 9.63 1.76 13.67
C ILE A 79 9.87 2.98 12.78
N ALA A 80 9.08 4.04 12.97
CA ALA A 80 9.25 5.30 12.22
C ALA A 80 10.35 6.21 12.82
N GLY A 81 11.12 5.68 13.79
CA GLY A 81 12.02 6.48 14.62
C GLY A 81 11.21 7.28 15.62
N GLY A 82 11.21 6.92 16.86
CA GLY A 82 10.36 7.47 17.90
C GLY A 82 10.27 9.01 17.93
N LEU A 83 9.54 9.56 18.88
CA LEU A 83 9.30 11.01 19.03
C LEU A 83 10.55 11.87 18.79
N SER A 84 11.73 11.37 19.16
CA SER A 84 13.01 12.06 18.95
C SER A 84 13.36 12.37 17.48
N SER A 85 12.98 11.54 16.52
CA SER A 85 13.24 11.84 15.09
C SER A 85 12.19 12.78 14.49
N ARG A 86 10.95 12.76 15.02
CA ARG A 86 9.93 13.74 14.65
C ARG A 86 10.24 15.12 15.25
N LEU A 87 10.86 15.14 16.43
CA LEU A 87 11.24 16.36 17.13
C LEU A 87 12.45 17.04 16.50
N ALA A 88 13.40 16.27 15.98
CA ALA A 88 14.54 16.80 15.24
C ALA A 88 14.13 17.50 13.92
N SER A 89 12.94 17.21 13.40
CA SER A 89 12.38 17.86 12.19
C SER A 89 11.44 19.03 12.45
N LEU A 90 11.10 19.31 13.71
CA LEU A 90 10.21 20.38 14.13
C LEU A 90 10.90 21.23 15.21
N GLU A 91 11.41 22.39 14.88
CA GLU A 91 12.02 23.37 15.79
C GLU A 91 11.04 23.96 16.83
N VAL A 92 10.30 23.13 17.60
CA VAL A 92 9.32 23.66 18.56
C VAL A 92 9.45 22.98 19.93
N SER A 93 9.81 23.77 20.94
CA SER A 93 10.16 23.31 22.29
C SER A 93 9.02 23.21 23.32
N ALA A 94 7.80 23.71 23.06
CA ALA A 94 6.76 23.83 24.08
C ALA A 94 5.64 22.77 24.02
N VAL A 95 5.48 22.04 22.91
CA VAL A 95 4.47 20.96 22.77
C VAL A 95 4.96 19.64 23.35
N PHE A 96 6.17 19.62 23.87
CA PHE A 96 6.95 18.42 24.20
C PHE A 96 6.54 17.72 25.48
N ALA A 97 6.01 18.44 26.46
CA ALA A 97 5.66 17.85 27.75
C ALA A 97 4.42 16.94 27.66
N GLU A 98 3.43 17.31 26.85
CA GLU A 98 2.24 16.47 26.63
C GLU A 98 2.52 15.29 25.71
N ALA A 99 3.32 15.48 24.67
CA ALA A 99 3.70 14.41 23.75
C ALA A 99 4.64 13.39 24.43
N ALA A 100 5.56 13.83 25.27
CA ALA A 100 6.42 12.93 26.07
C ALA A 100 5.61 12.15 27.12
N ALA A 101 4.55 12.73 27.67
CA ALA A 101 3.67 12.01 28.59
C ALA A 101 2.85 10.93 27.88
N SER A 102 2.38 11.18 26.65
CA SER A 102 1.68 10.18 25.85
C SER A 102 2.60 9.06 25.38
N ASP A 103 3.86 9.36 25.06
CA ASP A 103 4.87 8.39 24.64
C ASP A 103 5.28 7.47 25.83
N LEU A 104 5.36 8.02 27.04
CA LEU A 104 5.61 7.26 28.26
C LEU A 104 4.44 6.30 28.58
N ASP A 105 3.22 6.68 28.25
CA ASP A 105 2.04 5.82 28.44
C ASP A 105 1.99 4.72 27.35
N GLU A 106 2.42 5.02 26.13
CA GLU A 106 2.53 4.04 25.05
C GLU A 106 3.59 2.97 25.33
N THR A 107 4.71 3.31 25.92
CA THR A 107 5.76 2.33 26.28
C THR A 107 5.33 1.38 27.39
N LYS A 108 4.36 1.75 28.22
CA LYS A 108 3.82 0.88 29.28
C LYS A 108 2.81 -0.14 28.78
N LEU A 109 2.19 0.09 27.60
CA LEU A 109 1.30 -0.86 26.98
C LEU A 109 2.11 -2.00 26.35
N GLY A 110 1.69 -3.23 26.56
CA GLY A 110 2.26 -4.38 25.83
C GLY A 110 2.10 -4.23 24.31
N PHE A 111 3.00 -4.81 23.55
CA PHE A 111 3.00 -4.74 22.07
C PHE A 111 1.62 -4.99 21.46
N ALA A 112 0.94 -6.07 21.86
CA ALA A 112 -0.38 -6.42 21.34
C ALA A 112 -1.45 -5.34 21.62
N ALA A 113 -1.44 -4.76 22.82
CA ALA A 113 -2.41 -3.72 23.22
C ALA A 113 -2.22 -2.44 22.39
N ARG A 114 -0.98 -2.07 22.07
CA ARG A 114 -0.68 -0.92 21.19
C ARG A 114 -1.16 -1.16 19.77
N VAL A 115 -0.87 -2.32 19.19
CA VAL A 115 -1.34 -2.69 17.87
C VAL A 115 -2.87 -2.64 17.80
N ILE A 116 -3.56 -3.21 18.79
CA ILE A 116 -5.03 -3.20 18.83
C ILE A 116 -5.59 -1.78 18.91
N ARG A 117 -5.00 -0.93 19.78
CA ARG A 117 -5.44 0.47 19.92
C ARG A 117 -5.25 1.27 18.63
N ASN A 118 -4.09 1.14 17.99
CA ASN A 118 -3.75 1.89 16.80
C ASN A 118 -4.49 1.38 15.55
N ALA A 119 -5.03 0.16 15.59
CA ALA A 119 -5.77 -0.45 14.50
C ALA A 119 -7.14 0.21 14.21
N ASP A 120 -7.62 1.08 15.10
CA ASP A 120 -8.84 1.87 14.89
C ASP A 120 -8.62 3.18 14.11
N THR A 121 -7.36 3.50 13.81
CA THR A 121 -7.02 4.65 12.93
C THR A 121 -7.72 4.50 11.58
N VAL A 122 -8.30 5.58 11.08
CA VAL A 122 -9.05 5.58 9.82
C VAL A 122 -8.10 5.54 8.62
N VAL A 123 -8.40 4.70 7.63
CA VAL A 123 -7.56 4.46 6.44
C VAL A 123 -7.22 5.75 5.69
N LYS A 124 -8.17 6.67 5.52
CA LYS A 124 -7.95 7.95 4.81
C LYS A 124 -6.87 8.85 5.44
N ASP A 125 -6.64 8.70 6.74
CA ASP A 125 -5.66 9.54 7.46
C ASP A 125 -4.21 9.05 7.25
N VAL A 126 -4.05 7.83 6.73
CA VAL A 126 -2.75 7.17 6.58
C VAL A 126 -2.44 6.69 5.17
N MET A 127 -3.43 6.70 4.27
CA MET A 127 -3.25 6.29 2.88
C MET A 127 -2.31 7.22 2.12
N LEU A 128 -1.63 6.68 1.12
CA LEU A 128 -0.82 7.42 0.16
C LEU A 128 -1.70 7.92 -0.99
N LYS A 129 -1.38 9.09 -1.51
CA LYS A 129 -2.03 9.61 -2.72
C LYS A 129 -1.68 8.77 -3.94
N VAL A 130 -2.65 8.55 -4.80
CA VAL A 130 -2.44 7.95 -6.13
C VAL A 130 -1.54 8.88 -6.96
N ARG A 131 -0.45 8.32 -7.53
CA ARG A 131 0.53 9.08 -8.31
C ARG A 131 0.68 8.49 -9.70
N GLY A 132 -0.37 8.60 -10.50
CA GLY A 132 -0.40 8.12 -11.87
C GLY A 132 -1.38 6.98 -12.05
N SER A 133 -1.69 6.73 -13.30
CA SER A 133 -2.52 5.64 -13.78
C SER A 133 -2.11 5.30 -15.19
N ILE A 134 -2.58 4.17 -15.70
CA ILE A 134 -2.28 3.70 -17.04
C ILE A 134 -3.49 2.98 -17.63
N ASP A 135 -3.54 2.92 -18.97
CA ASP A 135 -4.52 2.18 -19.73
C ASP A 135 -4.08 0.72 -19.90
N PRO A 136 -4.99 -0.27 -19.95
CA PRO A 136 -4.65 -1.67 -20.17
C PRO A 136 -3.97 -1.93 -21.52
N GLU A 137 -4.28 -1.14 -22.55
CA GLU A 137 -3.68 -1.26 -23.88
C GLU A 137 -2.29 -0.58 -24.00
N ALA A 138 -1.82 0.11 -22.96
CA ALA A 138 -0.50 0.72 -22.96
C ALA A 138 0.62 -0.33 -22.94
N ASP A 139 1.79 0.02 -23.47
CA ASP A 139 2.95 -0.85 -23.44
C ASP A 139 3.65 -0.86 -22.06
N LEU A 140 4.39 -1.94 -21.76
CA LEU A 140 5.08 -2.10 -20.49
C LEU A 140 6.19 -1.07 -20.26
N VAL A 141 6.76 -0.49 -21.33
CA VAL A 141 7.80 0.54 -21.21
C VAL A 141 7.18 1.83 -20.68
N GLU A 142 5.95 2.15 -21.09
CA GLU A 142 5.22 3.29 -20.58
C GLU A 142 4.90 3.10 -19.08
N ALA A 143 4.42 1.92 -18.68
CA ALA A 143 4.21 1.57 -17.28
C ALA A 143 5.49 1.74 -16.44
N LEU A 144 6.62 1.21 -16.91
CA LEU A 144 7.92 1.36 -16.26
C LEU A 144 8.33 2.83 -16.12
N LYS A 145 8.17 3.65 -17.16
CA LYS A 145 8.48 5.08 -17.10
C LYS A 145 7.67 5.81 -16.04
N ILE A 146 6.38 5.50 -15.90
CA ILE A 146 5.51 6.13 -14.89
C ILE A 146 5.94 5.69 -13.48
N ILE A 147 6.15 4.39 -13.26
CA ILE A 147 6.58 3.83 -11.97
C ILE A 147 7.91 4.45 -11.52
N TYR A 148 8.92 4.49 -12.39
CA TYR A 148 10.22 5.05 -12.06
C TYR A 148 10.17 6.56 -11.80
N ARG A 149 9.50 7.31 -12.66
CA ARG A 149 9.37 8.77 -12.52
C ARG A 149 8.66 9.17 -11.24
N ASN A 150 7.61 8.46 -10.88
CA ASN A 150 6.78 8.78 -9.72
C ASN A 150 7.26 8.09 -8.43
N LYS A 151 8.30 7.22 -8.53
CA LYS A 151 8.85 6.43 -7.40
C LYS A 151 7.75 5.66 -6.66
N ILE A 152 6.92 4.97 -7.43
CA ILE A 152 5.82 4.13 -6.94
C ILE A 152 6.12 2.66 -7.24
N VAL A 153 5.46 1.76 -6.54
CA VAL A 153 5.58 0.30 -6.74
C VAL A 153 4.30 -0.32 -7.33
N VAL A 154 3.21 0.44 -7.32
CA VAL A 154 1.90 0.02 -7.84
C VAL A 154 1.32 1.16 -8.66
N LEU A 155 0.87 0.82 -9.86
CA LEU A 155 0.25 1.73 -10.81
C LEU A 155 -1.18 1.24 -11.11
N PRO A 156 -2.21 2.00 -10.74
CA PRO A 156 -3.59 1.66 -11.05
C PRO A 156 -3.86 1.65 -12.56
N VAL A 157 -4.63 0.66 -13.01
CA VAL A 157 -5.05 0.50 -14.40
C VAL A 157 -6.50 0.90 -14.54
N PHE A 158 -6.78 1.83 -15.45
CA PHE A 158 -8.11 2.32 -15.73
C PHE A 158 -8.48 2.06 -17.19
N GLU A 159 -9.68 1.52 -17.39
CA GLU A 159 -10.30 1.35 -18.70
C GLU A 159 -11.57 2.19 -18.75
N GLU A 160 -11.70 3.07 -19.71
CA GLU A 160 -12.86 3.98 -19.85
C GLU A 160 -13.23 4.72 -18.53
N GLY A 161 -12.22 5.12 -17.78
CA GLY A 161 -12.40 5.82 -16.49
C GLY A 161 -12.78 4.93 -15.30
N LYS A 162 -12.86 3.62 -15.47
CA LYS A 162 -13.12 2.64 -14.41
C LYS A 162 -11.82 1.96 -13.99
N LEU A 163 -11.64 1.79 -12.70
CA LEU A 163 -10.53 1.01 -12.16
C LEU A 163 -10.75 -0.48 -12.48
N VAL A 164 -9.84 -1.09 -13.25
CA VAL A 164 -9.93 -2.50 -13.67
C VAL A 164 -8.87 -3.38 -13.03
N GLY A 165 -7.80 -2.79 -12.49
CA GLY A 165 -6.73 -3.55 -11.85
C GLY A 165 -5.55 -2.68 -11.46
N VAL A 166 -4.41 -3.35 -11.25
CA VAL A 166 -3.12 -2.71 -10.97
C VAL A 166 -2.01 -3.43 -11.72
N VAL A 167 -0.94 -2.71 -12.04
CA VAL A 167 0.35 -3.30 -12.43
C VAL A 167 1.42 -2.89 -11.42
N ARG A 168 2.24 -3.85 -11.00
CA ARG A 168 3.31 -3.64 -10.01
C ARG A 168 4.67 -3.65 -10.71
N ASP A 169 5.66 -3.02 -10.07
CA ASP A 169 7.06 -3.10 -10.49
C ASP A 169 7.55 -4.56 -10.58
N SER A 170 7.11 -5.43 -9.65
CA SER A 170 7.41 -6.87 -9.66
C SER A 170 6.83 -7.60 -10.87
N ASP A 171 5.61 -7.26 -11.30
CA ASP A 171 4.96 -7.88 -12.47
C ASP A 171 5.73 -7.50 -13.76
N LEU A 172 6.14 -6.26 -13.87
CA LEU A 172 6.96 -5.76 -14.97
C LEU A 172 8.36 -6.41 -14.97
N PHE A 173 8.96 -6.58 -13.79
CA PHE A 173 10.24 -7.31 -13.66
C PHE A 173 10.12 -8.75 -14.14
N LEU A 174 9.06 -9.46 -13.73
CA LEU A 174 8.85 -10.85 -14.16
C LEU A 174 8.62 -10.96 -15.67
N ALA A 175 7.90 -10.02 -16.27
CA ALA A 175 7.73 -9.97 -17.74
C ALA A 175 9.06 -9.77 -18.47
N VAL A 176 9.93 -8.87 -17.97
CA VAL A 176 11.27 -8.66 -18.52
C VAL A 176 12.17 -9.89 -18.30
N ALA A 177 12.12 -10.49 -17.12
CA ALA A 177 12.91 -11.68 -16.80
C ALA A 177 12.53 -12.88 -17.68
N ALA A 178 11.26 -13.05 -18.00
CA ALA A 178 10.79 -14.13 -18.88
C ALA A 178 11.43 -14.08 -20.28
N ILE A 179 11.65 -12.87 -20.81
CA ILE A 179 12.33 -12.67 -22.12
C ILE A 179 13.79 -13.17 -22.07
N LEU A 180 14.44 -13.09 -20.91
CA LEU A 180 15.83 -13.51 -20.75
C LEU A 180 15.99 -15.01 -20.58
N MET A 181 14.88 -15.73 -20.40
CA MET A 181 14.85 -17.20 -20.19
C MET A 181 14.50 -17.98 -21.46
N GLU A 182 14.11 -17.28 -22.55
CA GLU A 182 13.90 -17.85 -23.89
C GLU A 182 15.24 -17.97 -24.64
#